data_d94246a9d537333c69c5ae0bffd0da8e
#
_entry.id   d94246a9d537333c69c5ae0bffd0da8e
#
_cell.length_a   1.000
_cell.length_b   1.000
_cell.length_c   1.000
_cell.angle_alpha   90.00
_cell.angle_beta   90.00
_cell.angle_gamma   90.00
#
_symmetry.space_group_name_H-M   'P 1'
#
loop_
_entity.id
_entity.type
_entity.pdbx_description
1 polymer ?
#
loop_
_entity_poly.entity_id
_entity_poly.type
_entity_poly.pdbx_seq_one_letter_code
_entity_poly.pdbx_strand_id
1 'polypeptide(L)' 'MKDIKEIVLRAIDDLRPYLHNDGGDMELVEITKENKVVVRLLGACRSCSVSSVTIKAGLEENLKILVPEIIGVEAEEN' A
#
# COMPACT_ATOMS: atom_id res chain seq x y z
N MET A 1 -15.26 -16.71 -0.74
CA MET A 1 -14.33 -16.05 0.20
C MET A 1 -13.47 -15.04 -0.53
N LYS A 2 -13.35 -13.87 0.01
CA LYS A 2 -12.49 -12.84 -0.60
C LYS A 2 -11.04 -13.12 -0.25
N ASP A 3 -10.21 -13.14 -1.27
CA ASP A 3 -8.79 -13.28 -1.10
C ASP A 3 -8.21 -11.99 -0.52
N ILE A 4 -7.28 -12.10 0.40
CA ILE A 4 -6.58 -10.95 0.98
C ILE A 4 -5.95 -10.10 -0.12
N LYS A 5 -5.39 -10.74 -1.12
CA LYS A 5 -4.78 -10.06 -2.26
C LYS A 5 -5.76 -9.14 -2.99
N GLU A 6 -6.98 -9.60 -3.20
CA GLU A 6 -8.01 -8.79 -3.85
C GLU A 6 -8.36 -7.56 -3.03
N ILE A 7 -8.49 -7.73 -1.72
CA ILE A 7 -8.81 -6.64 -0.81
C ILE A 7 -7.69 -5.60 -0.84
N VAL A 8 -6.44 -6.06 -0.79
CA VAL A 8 -5.26 -5.20 -0.83
C VAL A 8 -5.19 -4.44 -2.15
N LEU A 9 -5.40 -5.13 -3.27
CA LEU A 9 -5.38 -4.50 -4.59
C LEU A 9 -6.44 -3.41 -4.69
N ARG A 10 -7.62 -3.66 -4.14
CA ARG A 10 -8.70 -2.69 -4.13
C ARG A 10 -8.37 -1.47 -3.28
N ALA A 11 -7.78 -1.69 -2.12
CA ALA A 11 -7.35 -0.61 -1.24
C ALA A 11 -6.29 0.27 -1.92
N ILE A 12 -5.33 -0.36 -2.60
CA ILE A 12 -4.32 0.36 -3.36
C ILE A 12 -4.96 1.16 -4.50
N ASP A 13 -5.88 0.55 -5.20
CA ASP A 13 -6.58 1.19 -6.31
C ASP A 13 -7.36 2.42 -5.84
N ASP A 14 -7.95 2.37 -4.66
CA ASP A 14 -8.65 3.50 -4.05
C ASP A 14 -7.72 4.67 -3.73
N LEU A 15 -6.45 4.39 -3.49
CA LEU A 15 -5.45 5.41 -3.22
C LEU A 15 -4.81 5.98 -4.49
N ARG A 16 -4.88 5.27 -5.60
CA ARG A 16 -4.24 5.70 -6.85
C ARG A 16 -4.60 7.12 -7.31
N PRO A 17 -5.86 7.55 -7.25
CA PRO A 17 -6.20 8.92 -7.65
C PRO A 17 -5.43 9.97 -6.86
N TYR A 18 -5.22 9.74 -5.58
CA TYR A 18 -4.46 10.66 -4.73
C TYR A 18 -2.98 10.65 -5.08
N LEU A 19 -2.44 9.46 -5.35
CA LEU A 19 -1.04 9.29 -5.74
C LEU A 19 -0.76 9.93 -7.10
N HIS A 20 -1.65 9.72 -8.06
CA HIS A 20 -1.52 10.29 -9.40
C HIS A 20 -1.58 11.81 -9.38
N ASN A 21 -2.37 12.36 -8.47
CA ASN A 21 -2.48 13.81 -8.31
C ASN A 21 -1.14 14.42 -7.90
N ASP A 22 -0.33 13.67 -7.14
CA ASP A 22 1.00 14.08 -6.72
C ASP A 22 2.10 13.60 -7.69
N GLY A 23 1.71 13.00 -8.80
CA GLY A 23 2.65 12.50 -9.80
C GLY A 23 3.29 11.18 -9.48
N GLY A 24 2.70 10.43 -8.54
CA GLY A 24 3.22 9.12 -8.13
C GLY A 24 2.25 7.98 -8.38
N ASP A 25 2.64 6.81 -7.96
CA ASP A 25 1.80 5.60 -8.02
C ASP A 25 2.30 4.58 -7.00
N MET A 26 1.59 3.47 -6.88
CA MET A 26 1.92 2.39 -5.98
C MET A 26 1.53 1.06 -6.62
N GLU A 27 2.32 0.03 -6.41
CA GLU A 27 1.96 -1.31 -6.85
C GLU A 27 2.16 -2.32 -5.72
N LEU A 28 1.40 -3.41 -5.77
CA LEU A 28 1.55 -4.51 -4.83
C LEU A 28 2.69 -5.40 -5.31
N VAL A 29 3.68 -5.63 -4.45
CA VAL A 29 4.79 -6.53 -4.73
C VAL A 29 4.43 -7.94 -4.30
N GLU A 30 4.08 -8.10 -3.02
CA GLU A 30 3.69 -9.40 -2.49
C GLU A 30 2.96 -9.27 -1.16
N ILE A 31 2.34 -10.35 -0.74
CA ILE A 31 1.81 -10.50 0.61
C ILE A 31 2.56 -11.67 1.22
N THR A 32 3.28 -11.44 2.31
CA THR A 32 4.09 -12.47 2.94
C THR A 32 3.23 -13.49 3.68
N LYS A 33 3.84 -14.60 4.06
CA LYS A 33 3.16 -15.64 4.84
C LYS A 33 2.71 -15.13 6.20
N GLU A 34 3.32 -14.07 6.68
CA GLU A 34 2.99 -13.45 7.95
C GLU A 34 1.86 -12.44 7.83
N ASN A 35 1.26 -12.31 6.66
CA ASN A 35 0.22 -11.33 6.36
C ASN A 35 0.74 -9.90 6.39
N LYS A 36 1.97 -9.72 5.93
CA LYS A 36 2.57 -8.42 5.75
C LYS A 36 2.46 -8.04 4.28
N VAL A 37 1.96 -6.86 4.01
CA VAL A 37 1.78 -6.36 2.65
C VAL A 37 3.02 -5.60 2.23
N VAL A 38 3.61 -5.99 1.12
CA VAL A 38 4.78 -5.30 0.56
C VAL A 38 4.34 -4.57 -0.70
N VAL A 39 4.56 -3.29 -0.73
CA VAL A 39 4.21 -2.42 -1.86
C VAL A 39 5.45 -1.69 -2.36
N ARG A 40 5.37 -1.20 -3.59
CA ARG A 40 6.41 -0.38 -4.19
C ARG A 40 5.84 0.97 -4.57
N LEU A 41 6.50 2.03 -4.15
CA LEU A 41 6.10 3.38 -4.51
C LEU A 41 6.82 3.82 -5.78
N LEU A 42 6.10 4.47 -6.66
CA LEU A 42 6.58 4.88 -7.99
C LEU A 42 6.46 6.40 -8.17
N GLY A 43 7.26 6.95 -9.06
CA GLY A 43 7.18 8.36 -9.40
C GLY A 43 7.53 9.27 -8.24
N ALA A 44 6.79 10.35 -8.05
CA ALA A 44 7.05 11.34 -7.00
C ALA A 44 6.95 10.78 -5.60
N CYS A 45 6.14 9.76 -5.39
CA CYS A 45 6.01 9.11 -4.08
C CYS A 45 7.30 8.43 -3.64
N ARG A 46 8.11 8.03 -4.59
CA ARG A 46 9.41 7.38 -4.34
C ARG A 46 10.44 8.36 -3.79
N SER A 47 10.44 9.58 -4.27
CA SER A 47 11.45 10.58 -3.91
C SER A 47 11.10 11.39 -2.67
N CYS A 48 9.86 11.31 -2.20
CA CYS A 48 9.40 12.08 -1.04
C CYS A 48 9.16 11.16 0.15
N SER A 49 10.12 11.08 1.05
CA SER A 49 10.05 10.18 2.21
C SER A 49 8.86 10.49 3.13
N VAL A 50 8.51 11.75 3.28
CA VAL A 50 7.38 12.14 4.13
C VAL A 50 6.06 11.64 3.55
N SER A 51 5.87 11.82 2.24
CA SER A 51 4.69 11.31 1.55
C SER A 51 4.62 9.80 1.61
N SER A 52 5.76 9.12 1.44
CA SER A 52 5.86 7.66 1.53
C SER A 52 5.36 7.15 2.88
N VAL A 53 5.78 7.78 3.97
CA VAL A 53 5.37 7.40 5.33
C VAL A 53 3.88 7.61 5.53
N THR A 54 3.36 8.73 5.07
CA THR A 54 1.94 9.06 5.20
C THR A 54 1.06 8.08 4.42
N ILE A 55 1.44 7.78 3.20
CA ILE A 55 0.71 6.85 2.34
C ILE A 55 0.73 5.44 2.94
N LYS A 56 1.89 5.01 3.38
CA LYS A 56 2.06 3.70 4.00
C LYS A 56 1.20 3.57 5.26
N ALA A 57 1.22 4.57 6.12
CA ALA A 57 0.44 4.57 7.35
C ALA A 57 -1.06 4.54 7.07
N GLY A 58 -1.52 5.34 6.11
CA GLY A 58 -2.92 5.38 5.72
C GLY A 58 -3.37 4.04 5.14
N LEU A 59 -2.56 3.44 4.28
CA LEU A 59 -2.86 2.15 3.69
C LEU A 59 -2.91 1.05 4.76
N GLU A 60 -1.93 1.05 5.65
CA GLU A 60 -1.85 0.07 6.74
C GLU A 60 -3.09 0.13 7.64
N GLU A 61 -3.47 1.32 8.05
CA GLU A 61 -4.65 1.52 8.88
C GLU A 61 -5.91 1.02 8.20
N ASN A 62 -6.08 1.38 6.93
CA ASN A 62 -7.22 0.97 6.13
C ASN A 62 -7.27 -0.55 5.96
N LEU A 63 -6.14 -1.17 5.68
CA LEU A 63 -6.04 -2.61 5.51
C LEU A 63 -6.32 -3.35 6.81
N LYS A 64 -5.88 -2.84 7.93
CA LYS A 64 -6.15 -3.45 9.24
C LYS A 64 -7.63 -3.43 9.60
N ILE A 65 -8.34 -2.43 9.14
CA ILE A 65 -9.80 -2.35 9.31
C ILE A 65 -10.48 -3.39 8.43
N LEU A 66 -10.06 -3.52 7.18
CA LEU A 66 -10.64 -4.45 6.21
C LEU A 66 -10.24 -5.90 6.48
N VAL A 67 -8.98 -6.10 6.83
CA VAL A 67 -8.43 -7.44 7.12
C VAL A 67 -7.60 -7.36 8.40
N PRO A 68 -8.20 -7.63 9.56
CA PRO A 68 -7.50 -7.54 10.85
C PRO A 68 -6.28 -8.45 10.96
N GLU A 69 -6.19 -9.46 10.11
CA GLU A 69 -5.06 -10.39 10.08
C GLU A 69 -3.77 -9.76 9.56
N ILE A 70 -3.88 -8.64 8.83
CA ILE A 70 -2.70 -7.96 8.30
C ILE A 70 -1.92 -7.33 9.45
N ILE A 71 -0.63 -7.65 9.52
CA ILE A 71 0.24 -7.15 10.58
C ILE A 71 0.88 -5.82 10.25
N GLY A 72 0.96 -5.47 8.98
CA GLY A 72 1.52 -4.18 8.58
C GLY A 72 1.73 -4.08 7.09
N VAL A 73 2.23 -2.93 6.69
CA VAL A 73 2.57 -2.63 5.29
C VAL A 73 4.02 -2.17 5.24
N GLU A 74 4.75 -2.68 4.28
CA GLU A 74 6.13 -2.29 4.05
C GLU A 74 6.29 -1.75 2.64
N ALA A 75 7.04 -0.67 2.50
CA ALA A 75 7.35 -0.09 1.20
C ALA A 75 8.73 -0.58 0.76
N GLU A 76 8.79 -1.21 -0.41
CA GLU A 76 10.04 -1.66 -1.00
C GLU A 76 10.64 -0.53 -1.81
N GLU A 77 11.92 -0.28 -1.61
CA GLU A 77 12.65 0.72 -2.39
C GLU A 77 13.49 0.05 -3.46
N ASN A 78 13.54 0.66 -4.62
CA ASN A 78 14.43 0.20 -5.69
C ASN A 78 15.83 0.73 -5.49
#